data_55c1ecfb0b48140e66e9ffe1fb93b073
#
_entry.id   55c1ecfb0b48140e66e9ffe1fb93b073
#
_cell.length_a   1.000
_cell.length_b   1.000
_cell.length_c   1.000
_cell.angle_alpha   90.00
_cell.angle_beta   90.00
_cell.angle_gamma   90.00
#
_symmetry.space_group_name_H-M   'P 1'
#
loop_
_entity.id
_entity.type
_entity.pdbx_description
1 polymer ?
#
loop_
_entity_poly.entity_id
_entity_poly.type
_entity_poly.pdbx_seq_one_letter_code
_entity_poly.pdbx_strand_id
1 'polypeptide(L)'
;MKFKIIEKEEEKMEELLEILNEIDDSLDYENETALIDDQLLDSFAIITLVSELEDAFDISIEASEMMPVNFNSAKAIWAMVQRLQED
;
A
#
# COMPACT_ATOMS: atom_id res chain seq x y z
N MET A 1 19.86 13.58 11.98
CA MET A 1 18.47 14.03 11.78
C MET A 1 17.89 13.51 10.50
N LYS A 2 18.48 13.87 9.36
CA LYS A 2 18.00 13.42 8.05
C LYS A 2 18.05 11.91 7.90
N PHE A 3 19.05 11.28 8.49
CA PHE A 3 19.17 9.82 8.41
C PHE A 3 18.00 9.11 9.07
N LYS A 4 17.53 9.63 10.20
CA LYS A 4 16.40 9.04 10.90
C LYS A 4 15.12 9.14 10.10
N ILE A 5 14.94 10.24 9.36
CA ILE A 5 13.77 10.43 8.51
C ILE A 5 13.79 9.41 7.37
N ILE A 6 14.95 9.21 6.75
CA ILE A 6 15.11 8.23 5.67
C ILE A 6 14.86 6.82 6.19
N GLU A 7 15.40 6.49 7.36
CA GLU A 7 15.18 5.19 7.99
C GLU A 7 13.70 4.93 8.26
N LYS A 8 12.98 5.94 8.73
CA LYS A 8 11.55 5.81 8.99
C LYS A 8 10.77 5.56 7.71
N GLU A 9 11.14 6.19 6.62
CA GLU A 9 10.46 5.96 5.34
C GLU A 9 10.70 4.54 4.83
N GLU A 10 11.93 4.05 4.96
CA GLU A 10 12.25 2.68 4.59
C GLU A 10 11.50 1.68 5.45
N GLU A 11 11.43 1.92 6.76
CA GLU A 11 10.69 1.07 7.67
C GLU A 11 9.21 1.03 7.33
N LYS A 12 8.65 2.17 6.97
CA LYS A 12 7.22 2.24 6.60
C LYS A 12 6.96 1.52 5.29
N MET A 13 7.88 1.60 4.34
CA MET A 13 7.75 0.85 3.10
C MET A 13 7.84 -0.65 3.37
N GLU A 14 8.73 -1.07 4.24
CA GLU A 14 8.81 -2.47 4.64
C GLU A 14 7.54 -2.92 5.34
N GLU A 15 6.95 -2.06 6.16
CA GLU A 15 5.69 -2.36 6.82
C GLU A 15 4.57 -2.56 5.80
N LEU A 16 4.53 -1.73 4.77
CA LEU A 16 3.57 -1.89 3.68
C LEU A 16 3.75 -3.24 2.99
N LEU A 17 4.98 -3.60 2.68
CA LEU A 17 5.28 -4.89 2.04
C LEU A 17 4.87 -6.06 2.93
N GLU A 18 5.08 -5.95 4.23
CA GLU A 18 4.65 -6.97 5.17
C GLU A 18 3.13 -7.14 5.17
N ILE A 19 2.40 -6.03 5.14
CA ILE A 19 0.94 -6.05 5.06
C ILE A 19 0.49 -6.76 3.79
N LEU A 20 1.09 -6.42 2.66
CA LEU A 20 0.76 -7.05 1.39
C LEU A 20 1.06 -8.55 1.41
N ASN A 21 2.20 -8.93 1.97
CA ASN A 21 2.56 -10.34 2.05
C ASN A 21 1.67 -11.14 2.98
N GLU A 22 1.11 -10.52 4.01
CA GLU A 22 0.14 -11.18 4.87
C GLU A 22 -1.18 -11.46 4.14
N ILE A 23 -1.53 -10.60 3.19
CA ILE A 23 -2.75 -10.76 2.41
C ILE A 23 -2.55 -11.86 1.36
N ASP A 24 -1.44 -11.81 0.64
CA ASP A 24 -1.10 -12.83 -0.36
C ASP A 24 0.41 -12.85 -0.54
N ASP A 25 1.07 -13.90 -0.05
CA ASP A 25 2.52 -14.02 -0.09
C ASP A 25 3.05 -14.66 -1.37
N SER A 26 2.17 -14.94 -2.33
CA SER A 26 2.56 -15.55 -3.59
C SER A 26 2.91 -14.54 -4.67
N LEU A 27 2.70 -13.26 -4.41
CA LEU A 27 2.92 -12.19 -5.39
C LEU A 27 4.26 -11.49 -5.15
N ASP A 28 4.85 -11.03 -6.25
CA ASP A 28 6.11 -10.27 -6.20
C ASP A 28 5.79 -8.78 -6.24
N TYR A 29 5.52 -8.21 -5.09
CA TYR A 29 5.08 -6.82 -4.98
C TYR A 29 6.13 -5.80 -5.42
N GLU A 30 7.40 -6.17 -5.41
CA GLU A 30 8.45 -5.24 -5.82
C GLU A 30 8.46 -5.03 -7.33
N ASN A 31 8.03 -6.02 -8.08
CA ASN A 31 8.08 -5.98 -9.54
C ASN A 31 6.70 -5.91 -10.20
N GLU A 32 5.64 -6.21 -9.45
CA GLU A 32 4.30 -6.25 -10.01
C GLU A 32 3.73 -4.84 -10.18
N THR A 33 3.18 -4.54 -11.34
CA THR A 33 2.64 -3.22 -11.66
C THR A 33 1.17 -3.23 -12.07
N ALA A 34 0.52 -4.39 -12.04
CA ALA A 34 -0.86 -4.54 -12.48
C ALA A 34 -1.65 -5.41 -11.49
N LEU A 35 -1.47 -5.15 -10.19
CA LEU A 35 -2.13 -5.95 -9.14
C LEU A 35 -3.65 -5.97 -9.30
N ILE A 36 -4.23 -4.85 -9.70
CA ILE A 36 -5.68 -4.73 -9.89
C ILE A 36 -6.05 -5.10 -11.32
N ASP A 37 -5.34 -4.55 -12.30
CA ASP A 37 -5.67 -4.76 -13.72
C ASP A 37 -5.55 -6.23 -14.13
N ASP A 38 -4.60 -6.96 -13.55
CA ASP A 38 -4.43 -8.39 -13.81
C ASP A 38 -5.20 -9.25 -12.81
N GLN A 39 -6.00 -8.64 -11.95
CA GLN A 39 -6.84 -9.32 -10.96
C GLN A 39 -6.03 -10.21 -10.00
N LEU A 40 -4.83 -9.78 -9.67
CA LEU A 40 -3.98 -10.49 -8.71
C LEU A 40 -4.46 -10.31 -7.28
N LEU A 41 -5.08 -9.16 -6.99
CA LEU A 41 -5.77 -8.91 -5.72
C LEU A 41 -7.25 -8.77 -6.00
N ASP A 42 -8.06 -9.58 -5.35
CA ASP A 42 -9.52 -9.51 -5.52
C ASP A 42 -10.11 -8.42 -4.61
N SER A 43 -11.42 -8.19 -4.73
CA SER A 43 -12.08 -7.13 -3.96
C SER A 43 -12.03 -7.39 -2.45
N PHE A 44 -12.04 -8.65 -2.02
CA PHE A 44 -11.91 -8.96 -0.60
C PHE A 44 -10.51 -8.61 -0.10
N ALA A 45 -9.48 -8.92 -0.88
CA ALA A 45 -8.11 -8.56 -0.55
C ALA A 45 -7.93 -7.04 -0.47
N ILE A 46 -8.56 -6.31 -1.38
CA ILE A 46 -8.50 -4.84 -1.38
C ILE A 46 -9.15 -4.26 -0.13
N ILE A 47 -10.31 -4.78 0.27
CA ILE A 47 -11.00 -4.31 1.47
C ILE A 47 -10.11 -4.54 2.70
N THR A 48 -9.50 -5.71 2.79
CA THR A 48 -8.58 -6.05 3.88
C THR A 48 -7.36 -5.10 3.87
N LEU A 49 -6.80 -4.88 2.68
CA LEU A 49 -5.65 -4.00 2.52
C LEU A 49 -5.98 -2.56 2.98
N VAL A 50 -7.11 -2.04 2.56
CA VAL A 50 -7.53 -0.68 2.95
C VAL A 50 -7.62 -0.58 4.47
N SER A 51 -8.27 -1.55 5.11
CA SER A 51 -8.42 -1.55 6.56
C SER A 51 -7.05 -1.59 7.27
N GLU A 52 -6.15 -2.42 6.78
CA GLU A 52 -4.81 -2.53 7.36
C GLU A 52 -3.99 -1.25 7.17
N LEU A 53 -4.11 -0.63 6.00
CA LEU A 53 -3.38 0.61 5.72
C LEU A 53 -3.88 1.76 6.59
N GLU A 54 -5.20 1.87 6.76
CA GLU A 54 -5.78 2.90 7.61
C GLU A 54 -5.30 2.77 9.04
N ASP A 55 -5.24 1.55 9.52
CA ASP A 55 -4.82 1.27 10.89
C ASP A 55 -3.32 1.47 11.08
N ALA A 56 -2.52 0.94 10.17
CA ALA A 56 -1.05 0.97 10.30
C ALA A 56 -0.46 2.37 10.11
N PHE A 57 -1.04 3.16 9.22
CA PHE A 57 -0.48 4.46 8.84
C PHE A 57 -1.33 5.64 9.31
N ASP A 58 -2.39 5.37 10.04
CA ASP A 58 -3.28 6.40 10.61
C ASP A 58 -3.78 7.36 9.53
N ILE A 59 -4.36 6.80 8.48
CA ILE A 59 -4.93 7.54 7.35
C ILE A 59 -6.37 7.12 7.12
N SER A 60 -7.10 7.92 6.35
CA SER A 60 -8.44 7.57 5.87
C SER A 60 -8.40 7.45 4.35
N ILE A 61 -8.82 6.30 3.84
CA ILE A 61 -8.86 6.05 2.40
C ILE A 61 -10.32 6.13 1.96
N GLU A 62 -10.66 7.25 1.31
CA GLU A 62 -12.02 7.48 0.85
C GLU A 62 -12.30 6.71 -0.45
N ALA A 63 -13.58 6.56 -0.77
CA ALA A 63 -14.00 5.84 -1.98
C ALA A 63 -13.37 6.42 -3.25
N SER A 64 -13.14 7.73 -3.30
CA SER A 64 -12.52 8.37 -4.44
C SER A 64 -11.07 7.92 -4.69
N GLU A 65 -10.42 7.34 -3.69
CA GLU A 65 -9.07 6.81 -3.82
C GLU A 65 -9.06 5.37 -4.32
N MET A 66 -10.21 4.73 -4.35
CA MET A 66 -10.34 3.30 -4.70
C MET A 66 -10.31 3.12 -6.22
N MET A 67 -9.17 3.45 -6.82
CA MET A 67 -8.95 3.37 -8.26
C MET A 67 -7.75 2.48 -8.55
N PRO A 68 -7.78 1.74 -9.67
CA PRO A 68 -6.65 0.86 -10.01
C PRO A 68 -5.29 1.57 -10.00
N VAL A 69 -5.24 2.81 -10.43
CA VAL A 69 -3.98 3.55 -10.50
C VAL A 69 -3.32 3.67 -9.12
N ASN A 70 -4.11 3.67 -8.05
CA ASN A 70 -3.58 3.77 -6.69
C ASN A 70 -3.17 2.43 -6.09
N PHE A 71 -3.60 1.31 -6.68
CA PHE A 71 -3.43 -0.01 -6.07
C PHE A 71 -2.72 -1.03 -6.98
N ASN A 72 -2.30 -0.61 -8.17
CA ASN A 72 -1.69 -1.54 -9.12
C ASN A 72 -0.28 -1.99 -8.74
N SER A 73 0.38 -1.28 -7.86
CA SER A 73 1.74 -1.65 -7.44
C SER A 73 1.97 -1.21 -5.99
N ALA A 74 2.94 -1.84 -5.34
CA ALA A 74 3.34 -1.41 -4.00
C ALA A 74 3.80 0.04 -4.01
N LYS A 75 4.49 0.45 -5.05
CA LYS A 75 4.96 1.83 -5.20
C LYS A 75 3.80 2.81 -5.29
N ALA A 76 2.75 2.46 -6.06
CA ALA A 76 1.56 3.30 -6.18
C ALA A 76 0.82 3.41 -4.85
N ILE A 77 0.67 2.28 -4.15
CA ILE A 77 0.04 2.25 -2.83
C ILE A 77 0.82 3.15 -1.86
N TRP A 78 2.13 3.03 -1.86
CA TRP A 78 2.99 3.83 -0.99
C TRP A 78 2.85 5.32 -1.28
N ALA A 79 2.80 5.70 -2.57
CA ALA A 79 2.61 7.10 -2.96
C ALA A 79 1.27 7.63 -2.45
N MET A 80 0.21 6.82 -2.53
CA MET A 80 -1.09 7.19 -1.99
C MET A 80 -1.04 7.37 -0.47
N VAL A 81 -0.41 6.44 0.23
CA VAL A 81 -0.27 6.52 1.70
C VAL A 81 0.43 7.81 2.10
N GLN A 82 1.54 8.12 1.44
CA GLN A 82 2.30 9.33 1.75
C GLN A 82 1.49 10.60 1.50
N ARG A 83 0.73 10.63 0.40
CA ARG A 83 -0.12 11.75 0.08
C ARG A 83 -1.20 11.97 1.14
N LEU A 84 -1.82 10.89 1.57
CA LEU A 84 -2.88 10.96 2.58
C LEU A 84 -2.34 11.34 3.96
N GLN A 85 -1.10 10.98 4.25
CA GLN A 85 -0.47 11.38 5.52
C GLN A 85 -0.21 12.88 5.58
N GLU A 86 -0.01 13.52 4.44
CA GLU A 86 0.23 14.95 4.38
C GLU A 86 -1.05 15.79 4.48
N ASP A 87 -2.17 15.21 4.18
CA ASP A 87 -3.47 15.88 4.33
C ASP A 87 -3.90 15.91 5.81
#